data_34a111285b7efa496d0b8ca885a85d01
#
_entry.id   34a111285b7efa496d0b8ca885a85d01
#
_cell.length_a   1.000
_cell.length_b   1.000
_cell.length_c   1.000
_cell.angle_alpha   90.00
_cell.angle_beta   90.00
_cell.angle_gamma   90.00
#
_symmetry.space_group_name_H-M   'P 1'
#
loop_
_entity.id
_entity.type
_entity.pdbx_description
1 polymer ?
#
loop_
_entity_poly.entity_id
_entity_poly.type
_entity_poly.pdbx_seq_one_letter_code
_entity_poly.pdbx_strand_id
1 'polypeptide(L)'
;MGELTFTEWERKNEVASQRIQQLLRVLSKSKMLHVLYALVTKGENLRFSEIKKSSFTDSTTLTRRLTELEDIAIISKNEVSTNPPVVEYQLTESFSTIKPILEDLLHYGLEDANNE
;
A
#
# COMPACT_ATOMS: atom_id res chain seq x y z
N MET A 1 23.03 -20.64 19.90
CA MET A 1 23.14 -19.57 18.91
C MET A 1 22.47 -18.32 19.46
N GLY A 2 23.22 -17.27 19.56
CA GLY A 2 22.70 -16.01 20.06
C GLY A 2 21.85 -15.28 19.05
N GLU A 3 20.81 -14.63 19.52
CA GLU A 3 20.00 -13.78 18.68
C GLU A 3 20.74 -12.49 18.39
N LEU A 4 20.58 -11.97 17.17
CA LEU A 4 21.12 -10.68 16.82
C LEU A 4 20.25 -9.58 17.46
N THR A 5 20.88 -8.52 17.95
CA THR A 5 20.14 -7.30 18.28
C THR A 5 19.62 -6.69 16.98
N PHE A 6 18.62 -5.84 17.08
CA PHE A 6 18.11 -5.15 15.90
C PHE A 6 19.22 -4.37 15.19
N THR A 7 20.09 -3.69 15.95
CA THR A 7 21.19 -2.92 15.38
C THR A 7 22.16 -3.80 14.61
N GLU A 8 22.47 -4.99 15.13
CA GLU A 8 23.35 -5.94 14.46
C GLU A 8 22.71 -6.49 13.18
N TRP A 9 21.42 -6.83 13.25
CA TRP A 9 20.67 -7.27 12.08
C TRP A 9 20.63 -6.16 11.02
N GLU A 10 20.33 -4.95 11.44
CA GLU A 10 20.22 -3.79 10.54
C GLU A 10 21.55 -3.51 9.83
N ARG A 11 22.66 -3.59 10.56
CA ARG A 11 23.98 -3.36 9.99
C ARG A 11 24.30 -4.37 8.88
N LYS A 12 23.87 -5.62 9.05
CA LYS A 12 24.06 -6.68 8.06
C LYS A 12 23.05 -6.64 6.93
N ASN A 13 21.91 -5.99 7.15
CA ASN A 13 20.78 -5.98 6.23
C ASN A 13 20.29 -4.56 5.95
N GLU A 14 21.22 -3.66 5.67
CA GLU A 14 20.91 -2.23 5.57
C GLU A 14 19.84 -1.92 4.52
N VAL A 15 19.96 -2.50 3.34
CA VAL A 15 18.98 -2.27 2.27
C VAL A 15 17.61 -2.82 2.67
N ALA A 16 17.57 -4.01 3.25
CA ALA A 16 16.30 -4.61 3.70
C ALA A 16 15.66 -3.76 4.79
N SER A 17 16.45 -3.28 5.75
CA SER A 17 15.95 -2.42 6.81
C SER A 17 15.34 -1.13 6.27
N GLN A 18 16.01 -0.50 5.32
CA GLN A 18 15.53 0.73 4.70
C GLN A 18 14.20 0.50 3.96
N ARG A 19 14.08 -0.63 3.26
CA ARG A 19 12.84 -0.97 2.55
C ARG A 19 11.69 -1.20 3.51
N ILE A 20 11.93 -1.90 4.61
CA ILE A 20 10.92 -2.16 5.64
C ILE A 20 10.46 -0.83 6.24
N GLN A 21 11.40 0.02 6.63
CA GLN A 21 11.07 1.31 7.24
C GLN A 21 10.30 2.22 6.28
N GLN A 22 10.65 2.21 5.01
CA GLN A 22 9.92 2.96 3.98
C GLN A 22 8.49 2.45 3.86
N LEU A 23 8.30 1.14 3.81
CA LEU A 23 6.96 0.55 3.75
C LEU A 23 6.13 0.95 4.96
N LEU A 24 6.70 0.83 6.17
CA LEU A 24 5.99 1.20 7.39
C LEU A 24 5.60 2.68 7.40
N ARG A 25 6.47 3.56 6.91
CA ARG A 25 6.14 4.98 6.81
C ARG A 25 4.97 5.22 5.86
N VAL A 26 4.95 4.53 4.73
CA VAL A 26 3.87 4.67 3.75
C VAL A 26 2.56 4.13 4.31
N LEU A 27 2.59 2.94 4.90
CA LEU A 27 1.38 2.31 5.45
C LEU A 27 0.77 3.11 6.60
N SER A 28 1.57 3.90 7.31
CA SER A 28 1.09 4.69 8.44
C SER A 28 0.45 6.03 8.04
N LYS A 29 0.48 6.40 6.77
CA LYS A 29 -0.09 7.66 6.31
C LYS A 29 -1.61 7.66 6.45
N SER A 30 -2.16 8.86 6.70
CA SER A 30 -3.62 9.00 6.82
C SER A 30 -4.32 8.53 5.55
N LYS A 31 -5.43 7.83 5.72
CA LYS A 31 -6.24 7.28 4.62
C LYS A 31 -5.56 6.20 3.79
N MET A 32 -4.32 5.81 4.10
CA MET A 32 -3.62 4.80 3.32
C MET A 32 -4.32 3.45 3.37
N LEU A 33 -4.80 3.04 4.53
CA LEU A 33 -5.54 1.77 4.66
C LEU A 33 -6.80 1.79 3.81
N HIS A 34 -7.51 2.92 3.78
CA HIS A 34 -8.72 3.09 2.96
C HIS A 34 -8.40 2.92 1.48
N VAL A 35 -7.31 3.53 1.03
CA VAL A 35 -6.87 3.47 -0.37
C VAL A 35 -6.47 2.04 -0.75
N LEU A 36 -5.66 1.40 0.08
CA LEU A 36 -5.23 0.01 -0.17
C LEU A 36 -6.41 -0.95 -0.19
N TYR A 37 -7.34 -0.78 0.73
CA TYR A 37 -8.52 -1.63 0.77
C TYR A 37 -9.34 -1.49 -0.51
N ALA A 38 -9.51 -0.26 -1.00
CA ALA A 38 -10.21 0.00 -2.26
C ALA A 38 -9.51 -0.68 -3.44
N LEU A 39 -8.18 -0.57 -3.50
CA LEU A 39 -7.40 -1.19 -4.57
C LEU A 39 -7.51 -2.71 -4.56
N VAL A 40 -7.46 -3.31 -3.37
CA VAL A 40 -7.52 -4.77 -3.23
C VAL A 40 -8.91 -5.32 -3.55
N THR A 41 -9.96 -4.63 -3.09
CA THR A 41 -11.33 -5.17 -3.19
C THR A 41 -12.02 -4.86 -4.50
N LYS A 42 -11.64 -3.79 -5.18
CA LYS A 42 -12.30 -3.39 -6.43
C LYS A 42 -11.75 -4.06 -7.68
N GLY A 43 -10.60 -4.69 -7.57
CA GLY A 43 -10.01 -5.42 -8.68
C GLY A 43 -8.95 -4.64 -9.44
N GLU A 44 -8.79 -4.96 -10.72
CA GLU A 44 -7.72 -4.41 -11.55
C GLU A 44 -8.19 -3.22 -12.38
N ASN A 45 -7.23 -2.40 -12.79
CA ASN A 45 -7.42 -1.31 -13.74
C ASN A 45 -8.46 -0.28 -13.26
N LEU A 46 -8.21 0.26 -12.06
CA LEU A 46 -9.09 1.24 -11.45
C LEU A 46 -8.73 2.66 -11.86
N ARG A 47 -9.76 3.45 -12.13
CA ARG A 47 -9.60 4.87 -12.38
C ARG A 47 -9.55 5.65 -11.06
N PHE A 48 -8.95 6.82 -11.12
CA PHE A 48 -8.85 7.71 -9.96
C PHE A 48 -10.21 7.93 -9.28
N SER A 49 -11.25 8.22 -10.07
CA SER A 49 -12.58 8.49 -9.54
C SER A 49 -13.18 7.29 -8.80
N GLU A 50 -12.89 6.09 -9.29
CA GLU A 50 -13.36 4.87 -8.65
C GLU A 50 -12.69 4.65 -7.30
N ILE A 51 -11.38 4.86 -7.25
CA ILE A 51 -10.60 4.72 -6.00
C ILE A 51 -11.05 5.79 -5.01
N LYS A 52 -11.23 7.02 -5.47
CA LYS A 52 -11.68 8.13 -4.64
C LYS A 52 -13.01 7.82 -3.97
N LYS A 53 -13.97 7.35 -4.75
CA LYS A 53 -15.29 7.01 -4.25
C LYS A 53 -15.25 5.87 -3.24
N SER A 54 -14.50 4.81 -3.57
CA SER A 54 -14.41 3.62 -2.70
C SER A 54 -13.66 3.88 -1.41
N SER A 55 -12.66 4.74 -1.44
CA SER A 55 -11.82 5.02 -0.28
C SER A 55 -12.36 6.17 0.59
N PHE A 56 -13.38 6.88 0.13
CA PHE A 56 -13.91 8.07 0.82
C PHE A 56 -12.80 9.08 1.12
N THR A 57 -11.98 9.34 0.12
CA THR A 57 -10.79 10.20 0.27
C THR A 57 -10.92 11.41 -0.65
N ASP A 58 -10.44 12.56 -0.19
CA ASP A 58 -10.42 13.74 -1.06
C ASP A 58 -9.34 13.60 -2.13
N SER A 59 -9.46 14.40 -3.20
CA SER A 59 -8.56 14.29 -4.35
C SER A 59 -7.10 14.57 -4.01
N THR A 60 -6.85 15.55 -3.16
CA THR A 60 -5.49 15.92 -2.78
C THR A 60 -4.80 14.79 -2.01
N THR A 61 -5.49 14.26 -1.01
CA THR A 61 -4.96 13.16 -0.21
C THR A 61 -4.77 11.92 -1.07
N LEU A 62 -5.76 11.58 -1.90
CA LEU A 62 -5.66 10.41 -2.77
C LEU A 62 -4.47 10.52 -3.73
N THR A 63 -4.27 11.69 -4.34
CA THR A 63 -3.13 11.91 -5.24
C THR A 63 -1.82 11.63 -4.52
N ARG A 64 -1.68 12.12 -3.30
CA ARG A 64 -0.47 11.89 -2.49
C ARG A 64 -0.28 10.41 -2.18
N ARG A 65 -1.34 9.73 -1.76
CA ARG A 65 -1.26 8.31 -1.39
C ARG A 65 -0.93 7.44 -2.59
N LEU A 66 -1.52 7.71 -3.75
CA LEU A 66 -1.22 6.97 -4.96
C LEU A 66 0.22 7.21 -5.43
N THR A 67 0.70 8.44 -5.34
CA THR A 67 2.09 8.75 -5.68
C THR A 67 3.07 8.00 -4.77
N GLU A 68 2.80 7.97 -3.48
CA GLU A 68 3.64 7.25 -2.51
C GLU A 68 3.67 5.75 -2.78
N LEU A 69 2.51 5.17 -3.13
CA LEU A 69 2.44 3.74 -3.47
C LEU A 69 3.15 3.44 -4.79
N GLU A 70 3.07 4.34 -5.75
CA GLU A 70 3.78 4.20 -7.01
C GLU A 70 5.29 4.29 -6.80
N ASP A 71 5.74 5.21 -5.94
CA ASP A 71 7.16 5.41 -5.65
C ASP A 71 7.82 4.17 -5.05
N ILE A 72 7.08 3.37 -4.30
CA ILE A 72 7.59 2.12 -3.73
C ILE A 72 7.16 0.90 -4.54
N ALA A 73 6.66 1.11 -5.74
CA ALA A 73 6.30 0.06 -6.70
C ALA A 73 5.19 -0.89 -6.24
N ILE A 74 4.31 -0.44 -5.36
CA ILE A 74 3.12 -1.21 -4.96
C ILE A 74 2.04 -1.12 -6.02
N ILE A 75 1.92 0.02 -6.68
CA ILE A 75 0.99 0.20 -7.80
C ILE A 75 1.74 0.71 -9.02
N SER A 76 1.13 0.50 -10.18
CA SER A 76 1.56 1.10 -11.44
C SER A 76 0.43 1.96 -12.00
N LYS A 77 0.81 2.95 -12.78
CA LYS A 77 -0.09 3.91 -13.38
C LYS A 77 0.08 3.80 -14.89
N ASN A 78 -0.99 3.50 -15.60
CA ASN A 78 -0.95 3.29 -17.04
C ASN A 78 -1.91 4.22 -17.75
N GLU A 79 -1.43 4.87 -18.80
CA GLU A 79 -2.28 5.65 -19.68
C GLU A 79 -2.86 4.72 -20.74
N VAL A 80 -4.17 4.52 -20.72
CA VAL A 80 -4.87 3.58 -21.62
C VAL A 80 -5.54 4.28 -22.79
N SER A 81 -5.59 5.61 -22.78
CA SER A 81 -6.13 6.42 -23.86
C SER A 81 -5.46 7.78 -23.82
N THR A 82 -5.21 8.37 -24.98
CA THR A 82 -4.54 9.67 -25.08
C THR A 82 -5.47 10.82 -25.42
N ASN A 83 -6.67 10.53 -25.95
CA ASN A 83 -7.59 11.57 -26.37
C ASN A 83 -9.05 11.14 -26.17
N PRO A 84 -9.67 11.44 -25.01
CA PRO A 84 -9.06 12.13 -23.86
C PRO A 84 -8.09 11.23 -23.09
N PRO A 85 -7.16 11.79 -22.31
CA PRO A 85 -6.27 10.98 -21.50
C PRO A 85 -7.06 10.20 -20.44
N VAL A 86 -6.85 8.89 -20.38
CA VAL A 86 -7.45 8.03 -19.38
C VAL A 86 -6.32 7.26 -18.71
N VAL A 87 -6.26 7.35 -17.40
CA VAL A 87 -5.23 6.71 -16.58
C VAL A 87 -5.89 5.67 -15.70
N GLU A 88 -5.29 4.49 -15.64
CA GLU A 88 -5.72 3.41 -14.76
C GLU A 88 -4.60 3.01 -13.83
N TYR A 89 -4.97 2.60 -12.63
CA TYR A 89 -4.05 2.15 -11.59
C TYR A 89 -4.26 0.67 -11.34
N GLN A 90 -3.17 -0.05 -11.12
CA GLN A 90 -3.26 -1.46 -10.78
C GLN A 90 -2.17 -1.84 -9.80
N LEU A 91 -2.42 -2.90 -9.02
CA LEU A 91 -1.44 -3.45 -8.11
C LEU A 91 -0.36 -4.16 -8.91
N THR A 92 0.88 -4.03 -8.48
CA THR A 92 2.03 -4.68 -9.12
C THR A 92 2.27 -6.06 -8.53
N GLU A 93 3.18 -6.83 -9.14
CA GLU A 93 3.60 -8.11 -8.57
C GLU A 93 4.26 -7.94 -7.20
N SER A 94 4.94 -6.82 -6.97
CA SER A 94 5.53 -6.52 -5.67
C SER A 94 4.47 -6.53 -4.56
N PHE A 95 3.23 -6.19 -4.89
CA PHE A 95 2.14 -6.21 -3.92
C PHE A 95 1.84 -7.63 -3.44
N SER A 96 2.15 -8.66 -4.24
CA SER A 96 1.89 -10.04 -3.83
C SER A 96 2.59 -10.42 -2.52
N THR A 97 3.74 -9.79 -2.24
CA THR A 97 4.47 -9.99 -0.97
C THR A 97 3.79 -9.25 0.18
N ILE A 98 3.21 -8.10 -0.10
CA ILE A 98 2.59 -7.23 0.92
C ILE A 98 1.18 -7.68 1.26
N LYS A 99 0.47 -8.26 0.30
CA LYS A 99 -0.94 -8.63 0.46
C LYS A 99 -1.20 -9.51 1.69
N PRO A 100 -0.44 -10.61 1.91
CA PRO A 100 -0.65 -11.44 3.10
C PRO A 100 -0.43 -10.66 4.41
N ILE A 101 0.53 -9.73 4.40
CA ILE A 101 0.82 -8.90 5.58
C ILE A 101 -0.38 -8.03 5.91
N LEU A 102 -0.99 -7.41 4.90
CA LEU A 102 -2.18 -6.58 5.08
C LEU A 102 -3.37 -7.41 5.55
N GLU A 103 -3.55 -8.61 4.98
CA GLU A 103 -4.60 -9.51 5.40
C GLU A 103 -4.44 -9.91 6.87
N ASP A 104 -3.22 -10.18 7.29
CA ASP A 104 -2.93 -10.52 8.69
C ASP A 104 -3.21 -9.34 9.61
N LEU A 105 -2.89 -8.13 9.19
CA LEU A 105 -3.20 -6.93 9.97
C LEU A 105 -4.72 -6.73 10.13
N LEU A 106 -5.48 -6.99 9.08
CA LEU A 106 -6.93 -6.90 9.13
C LEU A 106 -7.51 -7.94 10.08
N HIS A 107 -7.00 -9.17 10.03
CA HIS A 107 -7.40 -10.24 10.95
C HIS A 107 -7.10 -9.87 12.41
N TYR A 108 -5.91 -9.35 12.65
CA TYR A 108 -5.52 -8.89 13.98
C TYR A 108 -6.52 -7.87 14.53
N GLY A 109 -6.89 -6.89 13.70
CA GLY A 109 -7.84 -5.86 14.11
C GLY A 109 -9.23 -6.43 14.43
N LEU A 110 -9.68 -7.38 13.60
CA LEU A 110 -10.97 -8.03 13.82
C LEU A 110 -11.00 -8.86 15.11
N GLU A 111 -9.94 -9.63 15.35
CA GLU A 111 -9.85 -10.46 16.56
C GLU A 111 -9.85 -9.60 17.81
N ASP A 112 -9.09 -8.51 17.80
CA ASP A 112 -9.01 -7.59 18.93
C ASP A 112 -10.37 -6.94 19.19
N ALA A 113 -11.04 -6.50 18.14
CA ALA A 113 -12.37 -5.90 18.26
C ALA A 113 -13.40 -6.89 18.81
N ASN A 114 -13.30 -8.17 18.44
CA ASN A 114 -14.24 -9.19 18.87
C ASN A 114 -13.97 -9.69 20.29
N ASN A 115 -12.80 -9.42 20.84
CA ASN A 115 -12.41 -9.86 22.19
C ASN A 115 -12.68 -8.83 23.28
N GLU A 116 -13.19 -7.68 22.91
CA GLU A 116 -13.55 -6.64 23.88
C GLU A 116 -14.89 -6.90 24.55
#